data_e529c0a46fe4340366f1cf1a0cf93b8c
#
_entry.id   e529c0a46fe4340366f1cf1a0cf93b8c
#
_cell.length_a   1.000
_cell.length_b   1.000
_cell.length_c   1.000
_cell.angle_alpha   90.00
_cell.angle_beta   90.00
_cell.angle_gamma   90.00
#
_symmetry.space_group_name_H-M   'P 1'
#
loop_
_entity.id
_entity.type
_entity.pdbx_description
1 polymer ?
#
loop_
_entity_poly.entity_id
_entity_poly.type
_entity_poly.pdbx_seq_one_letter_code
_entity_poly.pdbx_strand_id
1 'polypeptide(L)'
;MKTAQKIIEIESLCENISKKNTEGGLLRFKVLYFVSQYENLSVSMIIEKLGIKKSNFALLTAQLEKEGSIVIHQAEIDKRCRTLSLTEKGKEELDRYLNDLNDRLGATETNVDEALDIILKYLNKIV
;
A
#
# COMPACT_ATOMS: atom_id res chain seq x y z
N MET A 1 16.43 3.13 24.39
CA MET A 1 15.10 3.40 23.77
C MET A 1 14.24 2.15 23.81
N LYS A 2 13.03 2.26 24.31
CA LYS A 2 12.10 1.13 24.38
C LYS A 2 11.45 0.85 23.01
N THR A 3 10.82 -0.31 22.88
CA THR A 3 10.24 -0.77 21.60
C THR A 3 9.24 0.22 21.02
N ALA A 4 8.31 0.75 21.84
CA ALA A 4 7.31 1.70 21.35
C ALA A 4 7.94 2.96 20.75
N GLN A 5 8.98 3.48 21.36
CA GLN A 5 9.70 4.65 20.87
C GLN A 5 10.40 4.37 19.54
N LYS A 6 10.98 3.18 19.40
CA LYS A 6 11.61 2.74 18.15
C LYS A 6 10.59 2.63 17.02
N ILE A 7 9.41 2.12 17.29
CA ILE A 7 8.32 2.02 16.30
C ILE A 7 7.90 3.42 15.83
N ILE A 8 7.73 4.36 16.75
CA ILE A 8 7.37 5.74 16.41
C ILE A 8 8.44 6.39 15.51
N GLU A 9 9.70 6.20 15.85
CA GLU A 9 10.81 6.73 15.05
C GLU A 9 10.84 6.10 13.65
N ILE A 10 10.68 4.78 13.56
CA ILE A 10 10.65 4.06 12.29
C ILE A 10 9.50 4.56 11.42
N GLU A 11 8.30 4.67 12.00
CA GLU A 11 7.12 5.16 11.28
C GLU A 11 7.36 6.55 10.70
N SER A 12 7.89 7.47 11.51
CA SER A 12 8.17 8.84 11.08
C SER A 12 9.20 8.90 9.95
N LEU A 13 10.26 8.11 10.05
CA LEU A 13 11.29 8.05 9.01
C LEU A 13 10.75 7.43 7.72
N CYS A 14 9.96 6.37 7.82
CA CYS A 14 9.34 5.75 6.64
C CYS A 14 8.38 6.71 5.94
N GLU A 15 7.57 7.45 6.69
CA GLU A 15 6.69 8.47 6.14
C GLU A 15 7.46 9.56 5.41
N ASN A 16 8.56 10.04 5.99
CA ASN A 16 9.40 11.06 5.36
C ASN A 16 10.06 10.56 4.08
N ILE A 17 10.56 9.34 4.07
CA ILE A 17 11.13 8.72 2.86
C ILE A 17 10.09 8.67 1.75
N SER A 18 8.89 8.22 2.08
CA SER A 18 7.79 8.08 1.12
C SER A 18 7.34 9.42 0.56
N LYS A 19 7.19 10.44 1.41
CA LYS A 19 6.79 11.79 0.98
C LYS A 19 7.77 12.42 0.01
N LYS A 20 9.07 12.22 0.21
CA LYS A 20 10.11 12.78 -0.65
C LYS A 20 10.18 12.11 -2.02
N ASN A 21 9.67 10.90 -2.13
CA ASN A 21 9.86 10.05 -3.30
C ASN A 21 8.59 9.78 -4.10
N THR A 22 7.45 10.40 -3.75
CA THR A 22 6.19 10.20 -4.45
C THR A 22 5.67 11.50 -5.05
N GLU A 23 5.56 11.51 -6.38
CA GLU A 23 4.74 12.48 -7.08
C GLU A 23 3.29 11.97 -7.03
N GLY A 24 2.36 12.81 -6.60
CA GLY A 24 0.94 12.45 -6.55
C GLY A 24 0.44 11.77 -5.29
N GLY A 25 1.31 11.62 -4.29
CA GLY A 25 0.93 11.17 -2.95
C GLY A 25 1.16 9.71 -2.66
N LEU A 26 1.62 9.46 -1.46
CA LEU A 26 1.91 8.12 -0.94
C LEU A 26 0.69 7.21 -0.93
N LEU A 27 -0.48 7.75 -0.57
CA LEU A 27 -1.69 6.96 -0.42
C LEU A 27 -2.09 6.28 -1.73
N ARG A 28 -1.91 6.95 -2.87
CA ARG A 28 -2.15 6.39 -4.19
C ARG A 28 -1.36 5.07 -4.38
N PHE A 29 -0.07 5.10 -4.09
CA PHE A 29 0.80 3.93 -4.27
C PHE A 29 0.54 2.85 -3.23
N LYS A 30 0.18 3.21 -2.01
CA LYS A 30 -0.27 2.24 -1.00
C LYS A 30 -1.51 1.49 -1.47
N VAL A 31 -2.49 2.19 -2.04
CA VAL A 31 -3.69 1.54 -2.58
C VAL A 31 -3.33 0.58 -3.72
N LEU A 32 -2.52 1.03 -4.68
CA LEU A 32 -2.08 0.18 -5.79
C LEU A 32 -1.34 -1.06 -5.27
N TYR A 33 -0.45 -0.88 -4.32
CA TYR A 33 0.31 -1.98 -3.72
C TYR A 33 -0.60 -2.99 -3.01
N PHE A 34 -1.49 -2.52 -2.13
CA PHE A 34 -2.39 -3.42 -1.40
C PHE A 34 -3.37 -4.13 -2.33
N VAL A 35 -3.86 -3.45 -3.36
CA VAL A 35 -4.71 -4.08 -4.37
C VAL A 35 -3.94 -5.20 -5.10
N SER A 36 -2.67 -4.97 -5.44
CA SER A 36 -1.84 -5.99 -6.09
C SER A 36 -1.58 -7.21 -5.22
N GLN A 37 -1.47 -7.01 -3.90
CA GLN A 37 -1.20 -8.09 -2.95
C GLN A 37 -2.47 -8.85 -2.53
N TYR A 38 -3.62 -8.20 -2.56
CA TYR A 38 -4.85 -8.71 -1.98
C TYR A 38 -6.03 -8.62 -2.94
N GLU A 39 -5.86 -9.04 -4.19
CA GLU A 39 -6.89 -8.96 -5.24
C GLU A 39 -8.21 -9.62 -4.89
N ASN A 40 -8.18 -10.66 -4.04
CA ASN A 40 -9.37 -11.38 -3.63
C ASN A 40 -10.03 -10.82 -2.36
N LEU A 41 -9.45 -9.77 -1.77
CA LEU A 41 -10.03 -9.15 -0.58
C LEU A 41 -11.13 -8.17 -0.97
N SER A 42 -12.14 -8.09 -0.12
CA SER A 42 -13.18 -7.06 -0.25
C SER A 42 -12.60 -5.66 -0.03
N VAL A 43 -13.26 -4.68 -0.58
CA VAL A 43 -12.92 -3.26 -0.37
C VAL A 43 -12.84 -2.92 1.11
N SER A 44 -13.77 -3.42 1.93
CA SER A 44 -13.78 -3.18 3.38
C SER A 44 -12.51 -3.68 4.06
N MET A 45 -12.00 -4.83 3.65
CA MET A 45 -10.78 -5.41 4.22
C MET A 45 -9.54 -4.59 3.83
N ILE A 46 -9.50 -4.08 2.61
CA ILE A 46 -8.40 -3.22 2.16
C ILE A 46 -8.39 -1.90 2.93
N ILE A 47 -9.56 -1.29 3.13
CA ILE A 47 -9.72 -0.07 3.94
C ILE A 47 -9.18 -0.28 5.36
N GLU A 48 -9.53 -1.40 5.97
CA GLU A 48 -9.05 -1.76 7.31
C GLU A 48 -7.53 -1.89 7.35
N LYS A 49 -6.94 -2.57 6.37
CA LYS A 49 -5.47 -2.72 6.28
C LYS A 49 -4.75 -1.39 6.06
N LEU A 50 -5.34 -0.49 5.29
CA LEU A 50 -4.76 0.84 5.05
C LEU A 50 -4.92 1.78 6.25
N GLY A 51 -5.91 1.55 7.11
CA GLY A 51 -6.18 2.40 8.26
C GLY A 51 -6.65 3.80 7.88
N ILE A 52 -7.36 3.95 6.79
CA ILE A 52 -7.86 5.24 6.30
C ILE A 52 -9.38 5.32 6.39
N LYS A 53 -9.90 6.55 6.27
CA LYS A 53 -11.35 6.76 6.25
C LYS A 53 -11.97 6.20 4.97
N LYS A 54 -13.12 5.57 5.11
CA LYS A 54 -13.89 5.02 3.98
C LYS A 54 -14.16 6.06 2.88
N SER A 55 -14.48 7.30 3.26
CA SER A 55 -14.72 8.39 2.32
C SER A 55 -13.47 8.75 1.51
N ASN A 56 -12.31 8.78 2.14
CA ASN A 56 -11.05 9.07 1.45
C ASN A 56 -10.70 7.95 0.47
N PHE A 57 -10.91 6.70 0.87
CA PHE A 57 -10.69 5.55 0.02
C PHE A 57 -11.62 5.57 -1.20
N ALA A 58 -12.90 5.89 -1.00
CA ALA A 58 -13.89 5.97 -2.07
C ALA A 58 -13.52 7.02 -3.12
N LEU A 59 -13.10 8.21 -2.68
CA LEU A 59 -12.64 9.27 -3.60
C LEU A 59 -11.43 8.84 -4.41
N LEU A 60 -10.45 8.24 -3.76
CA LEU A 60 -9.21 7.83 -4.41
C LEU A 60 -9.45 6.69 -5.40
N THR A 61 -10.24 5.69 -5.03
CA THR A 61 -10.53 4.56 -5.93
C THR A 61 -11.38 5.00 -7.12
N ALA A 62 -12.30 5.93 -6.93
CA ALA A 62 -13.06 6.51 -8.04
C ALA A 62 -12.13 7.21 -9.04
N GLN A 63 -11.15 7.95 -8.54
CA GLN A 63 -10.15 8.61 -9.38
C GLN A 63 -9.27 7.59 -10.11
N LEU A 64 -8.80 6.57 -9.42
CA LEU A 64 -7.97 5.50 -10.01
C LEU A 64 -8.74 4.72 -11.08
N GLU A 65 -10.02 4.46 -10.86
CA GLU A 65 -10.88 3.81 -11.85
C GLU A 65 -11.05 4.70 -13.09
N LYS A 66 -11.33 5.98 -12.88
CA LYS A 66 -11.48 6.96 -13.98
C LYS A 66 -10.21 7.06 -14.82
N GLU A 67 -9.06 7.02 -14.19
CA GLU A 67 -7.75 7.06 -14.86
C GLU A 67 -7.37 5.74 -15.53
N GLY A 68 -8.12 4.68 -15.28
CA GLY A 68 -7.87 3.37 -15.85
C GLY A 68 -6.78 2.56 -15.16
N SER A 69 -6.46 2.87 -13.90
CA SER A 69 -5.43 2.16 -13.13
C SER A 69 -5.97 0.97 -12.36
N ILE A 70 -7.25 0.99 -11.99
CA ILE A 70 -7.93 -0.12 -11.32
C ILE A 70 -9.28 -0.43 -11.97
N VAL A 71 -9.77 -1.64 -11.71
CA VAL A 71 -11.13 -2.08 -12.04
C VAL A 71 -11.82 -2.48 -10.75
N ILE A 72 -13.06 -2.04 -10.59
CA ILE A 72 -13.91 -2.40 -9.45
C ILE A 72 -14.85 -3.51 -9.92
N HIS A 73 -14.85 -4.63 -9.19
CA HIS A 73 -15.72 -5.77 -9.44
C HIS A 73 -16.81 -5.86 -8.37
N GLN A 74 -18.04 -6.14 -8.78
CA GLN A 74 -19.12 -6.47 -7.86
C GLN A 74 -19.37 -7.97 -7.89
N ALA A 75 -19.58 -8.58 -6.71
CA ALA A 75 -19.99 -9.97 -6.64
C ALA A 75 -21.42 -10.12 -7.19
N GLU A 76 -21.64 -11.14 -8.02
CA GLU A 76 -22.96 -11.41 -8.61
C GLU A 76 -24.01 -11.74 -7.55
N ILE A 77 -23.59 -12.43 -6.49
CA ILE A 77 -24.49 -12.90 -5.42
C ILE A 77 -24.80 -11.80 -4.40
N ASP A 78 -23.79 -10.98 -4.06
CA ASP A 78 -23.97 -9.88 -3.11
C ASP A 78 -23.34 -8.62 -3.69
N LYS A 79 -24.16 -7.72 -4.19
CA LYS A 79 -23.75 -6.45 -4.79
C LYS A 79 -23.06 -5.50 -3.81
N ARG A 80 -23.11 -5.79 -2.50
CA ARG A 80 -22.40 -5.02 -1.48
C ARG A 80 -20.95 -5.43 -1.35
N CYS A 81 -20.60 -6.63 -1.83
CA CYS A 81 -19.22 -7.10 -1.85
C CYS A 81 -18.51 -6.62 -3.12
N ARG A 82 -17.53 -5.76 -2.94
CA ARG A 82 -16.70 -5.26 -4.03
C ARG A 82 -15.27 -5.71 -3.85
N THR A 83 -14.63 -6.05 -4.96
CA THR A 83 -13.20 -6.34 -5.02
C THR A 83 -12.54 -5.42 -6.03
N LEU A 84 -11.23 -5.26 -5.90
CA LEU A 84 -10.44 -4.40 -6.78
C LEU A 84 -9.35 -5.23 -7.44
N SER A 85 -9.02 -4.87 -8.68
CA SER A 85 -7.85 -5.39 -9.37
C SER A 85 -7.14 -4.28 -10.12
N LEU A 86 -5.83 -4.44 -10.32
CA LEU A 86 -5.05 -3.51 -11.13
C LEU A 86 -5.24 -3.83 -12.61
N THR A 87 -5.30 -2.78 -13.42
CA THR A 87 -5.14 -2.89 -14.88
C THR A 87 -3.66 -3.01 -15.22
N GLU A 88 -3.32 -3.28 -16.49
CA GLU A 88 -1.93 -3.25 -16.93
C GLU A 88 -1.29 -1.88 -16.65
N LYS A 89 -2.04 -0.81 -16.87
CA LYS A 89 -1.59 0.56 -16.55
C LYS A 89 -1.29 0.72 -15.06
N GLY A 90 -2.17 0.21 -14.19
CA GLY A 90 -1.96 0.25 -12.74
C GLY A 90 -0.73 -0.54 -12.30
N LYS A 91 -0.51 -1.71 -12.88
CA LYS A 91 0.69 -2.53 -12.62
C LYS A 91 1.97 -1.82 -13.04
N GLU A 92 1.99 -1.22 -14.22
CA GLU A 92 3.13 -0.46 -14.71
C GLU A 92 3.45 0.75 -13.83
N GLU A 93 2.41 1.46 -13.39
CA GLU A 93 2.53 2.58 -12.46
C GLU A 93 3.18 2.15 -11.13
N LEU A 94 2.68 1.06 -10.56
CA LEU A 94 3.20 0.51 -9.32
C LEU A 94 4.64 0.03 -9.47
N ASP A 95 4.96 -0.67 -10.55
CA ASP A 95 6.30 -1.18 -10.81
C ASP A 95 7.31 -0.04 -10.95
N ARG A 96 6.95 1.03 -11.66
CA ARG A 96 7.81 2.22 -11.77
C ARG A 96 8.07 2.85 -10.41
N TYR A 97 7.04 3.00 -9.61
CA TYR A 97 7.19 3.56 -8.26
C TYR A 97 8.10 2.70 -7.39
N LEU A 98 7.88 1.38 -7.37
CA LEU A 98 8.67 0.47 -6.56
C LEU A 98 10.13 0.42 -7.01
N ASN A 99 10.37 0.43 -8.32
CA ASN A 99 11.72 0.44 -8.87
C ASN A 99 12.45 1.76 -8.53
N ASP A 100 11.77 2.89 -8.69
CA ASP A 100 12.35 4.20 -8.34
C ASP A 100 12.68 4.28 -6.85
N LEU A 101 11.79 3.79 -5.99
CA LEU A 101 12.02 3.78 -4.56
C LEU A 101 13.18 2.85 -4.19
N ASN A 102 13.24 1.65 -4.77
CA ASN A 102 14.33 0.71 -4.55
C ASN A 102 15.68 1.31 -4.97
N ASP A 103 15.73 1.98 -6.11
CA ASP A 103 16.94 2.65 -6.60
C ASP A 103 17.40 3.75 -5.64
N ARG A 104 16.47 4.52 -5.09
CA ARG A 104 16.77 5.59 -4.13
C ARG A 104 17.19 5.08 -2.76
N LEU A 105 16.64 3.94 -2.34
CA LEU A 105 17.06 3.29 -1.10
C LEU A 105 18.47 2.69 -1.21
N GLY A 106 18.93 2.46 -2.45
CA GLY A 106 20.23 1.91 -2.73
C GLY A 106 20.31 0.40 -2.50
N ALA A 107 21.53 -0.15 -2.62
CA ALA A 107 21.76 -1.57 -2.36
C ALA A 107 21.51 -1.85 -0.88
N THR A 108 20.52 -2.68 -0.61
CA THR A 108 20.20 -3.09 0.76
C THR A 108 21.16 -4.17 1.20
N GLU A 109 21.82 -3.97 2.34
CA GLU A 109 22.64 -5.01 2.95
C GLU A 109 21.74 -6.16 3.41
N THR A 110 22.22 -7.40 3.29
CA THR A 110 21.44 -8.60 3.63
C THR A 110 20.90 -8.57 5.06
N ASN A 111 21.71 -8.10 6.01
CA ASN A 111 21.30 -8.00 7.41
C ASN A 111 20.18 -6.96 7.64
N VAL A 112 20.11 -5.92 6.83
CA VAL A 112 19.01 -4.92 6.91
C VAL A 112 17.71 -5.54 6.41
N ASP A 113 17.76 -6.26 5.30
CA ASP A 113 16.58 -6.93 4.76
C ASP A 113 16.03 -7.98 5.73
N GLU A 114 16.91 -8.79 6.31
CA GLU A 114 16.54 -9.75 7.35
C GLU A 114 15.92 -9.09 8.57
N ALA A 115 16.46 -7.95 9.00
CA ALA A 115 15.91 -7.17 10.13
C ALA A 115 14.51 -6.64 9.81
N LEU A 116 14.28 -6.18 8.58
CA LEU A 116 12.95 -5.73 8.13
C LEU A 116 11.94 -6.87 8.12
N ASP A 117 12.35 -8.08 7.72
CA ASP A 117 11.48 -9.26 7.79
C ASP A 117 11.06 -9.58 9.22
N ILE A 118 11.98 -9.48 10.17
CA ILE A 118 11.69 -9.69 11.59
C ILE A 118 10.69 -8.66 12.09
N ILE A 119 10.88 -7.40 11.72
CA ILE A 119 9.98 -6.30 12.10
C ILE A 119 8.58 -6.52 11.53
N LEU A 120 8.49 -6.90 10.24
CA LEU A 120 7.21 -7.19 9.60
C LEU A 120 6.44 -8.31 10.31
N LYS A 121 7.12 -9.40 10.65
CA LYS A 121 6.50 -10.51 11.39
C LYS A 121 5.99 -10.07 12.75
N TYR A 122 6.79 -9.29 13.47
CA TYR A 122 6.41 -8.78 14.78
C TYR A 122 5.19 -7.87 14.70
N LEU A 123 5.18 -6.90 13.79
CA LEU A 123 4.09 -5.95 13.63
C LEU A 123 2.79 -6.65 13.19
N ASN A 124 2.88 -7.65 12.32
CA ASN A 124 1.71 -8.41 11.88
C ASN A 124 1.06 -9.20 13.03
N LYS A 125 1.81 -9.59 14.04
CA LYS A 125 1.26 -10.28 15.22
C LYS A 125 0.50 -9.33 16.14
N ILE A 126 0.88 -8.06 16.19
CA ILE A 126 0.27 -7.06 17.07
C ILE A 126 -1.05 -6.56 16.50
N VAL A 127 -1.13 -6.44 15.20
CA VAL A 127 -2.32 -5.96 14.48
C VAL A 127 -3.43 -7.07 14.37
#